data_55ece4bb8e0a6254306f81d420d77a5e
#
_entry.id   55ece4bb8e0a6254306f81d420d77a5e
#
_cell.length_a   1.000
_cell.length_b   1.000
_cell.length_c   1.000
_cell.angle_alpha   90.00
_cell.angle_beta   90.00
_cell.angle_gamma   90.00
#
_symmetry.space_group_name_H-M   'P 1'
#
loop_
_entity.id
_entity.type
_entity.pdbx_description
1 polymer ?
#
loop_
_entity_poly.entity_id
_entity_poly.type
_entity_poly.pdbx_seq_one_letter_code
_entity_poly.pdbx_strand_id
1 'polypeptide(L)'
;GDPDYGEAAGVDDLGDESTRIFQKESELENIHRAQGRLRQIEHALERLDNGVYGVSEVSGQPIPVERLEAIPWTTVLVGETLPEP
;
A
#
# COMPACT_ATOMS: atom_id res chain seq x y z
N GLY A 1 -21.70 20.47 9.17
CA GLY A 1 -21.44 20.42 8.82
C GLY A 1 -21.17 20.26 8.98
N ASP A 2 -21.18 20.20 9.16
CA ASP A 2 -20.85 20.19 9.04
C ASP A 2 -20.41 19.83 9.20
N PRO A 3 -20.58 19.61 9.68
CA PRO A 3 -20.09 19.45 9.73
C PRO A 3 -19.50 19.31 9.62
N ASP A 4 -19.62 19.19 9.89
CA ASP A 4 -19.11 19.24 9.49
C ASP A 4 -18.54 19.18 9.31
N TYR A 5 -18.49 19.16 9.72
CA TYR A 5 -17.94 19.46 9.28
C TYR A 5 -17.54 20.06 9.09
N GLY A 6 -17.65 20.28 9.54
CA GLY A 6 -17.28 20.92 9.18
C GLY A 6 -16.97 21.71 9.37
N GLU A 7 -17.07 22.10 9.62
CA GLU A 7 -16.86 22.88 9.56
C GLU A 7 -16.33 23.41 9.64
N ALA A 8 -16.17 23.46 9.95
CA ALA A 8 -15.73 24.01 9.84
C ALA A 8 -15.26 24.60 9.71
N ALA A 9 -15.15 24.70 9.76
CA ALA A 9 -14.77 25.31 9.43
C ALA A 9 -14.27 26.10 9.30
N GLY A 10 -14.23 26.53 9.35
CA GLY A 10 -13.76 27.31 8.87
C GLY A 10 -12.84 27.86 9.06
N VAL A 11 -12.32 27.72 9.32
CA VAL A 11 -11.49 28.17 9.42
C VAL A 11 -10.71 28.43 8.85
N ASP A 12 -10.39 28.58 8.63
CA ASP A 12 -9.76 28.86 8.06
C ASP A 12 -9.20 29.40 7.76
N ASP A 13 -8.83 29.18 7.76
CA ASP A 13 -8.56 29.86 7.01
C ASP A 13 -7.27 30.41 6.59
N LEU A 14 -6.51 31.14 7.14
CA LEU A 14 -5.17 31.53 6.85
C LEU A 14 -4.31 30.32 6.88
N GLY A 15 -3.37 30.18 6.04
CA GLY A 15 -2.57 29.01 5.93
C GLY A 15 -3.32 27.82 5.32
N ASP A 16 -4.58 28.04 5.00
CA ASP A 16 -5.36 26.98 4.40
C ASP A 16 -4.78 26.52 3.08
N GLU A 17 -4.28 27.47 2.29
CA GLU A 17 -3.71 27.10 0.99
C GLU A 17 -2.50 26.22 1.15
N SER A 18 -1.60 26.59 2.07
CA SER A 18 -0.43 25.77 2.34
C SER A 18 -0.85 24.40 2.85
N THR A 19 -1.81 24.38 3.76
CA THR A 19 -2.30 23.14 4.32
C THR A 19 -2.91 22.26 3.22
N ARG A 20 -3.67 22.87 2.33
CA ARG A 20 -4.27 22.12 1.23
C ARG A 20 -3.23 21.51 0.31
N ILE A 21 -2.18 22.26 0.03
CA ILE A 21 -1.10 21.76 -0.82
C ILE A 21 -0.45 20.54 -0.16
N PHE A 22 -0.14 20.65 1.13
CA PHE A 22 0.42 19.53 1.85
C PHE A 22 -0.51 18.33 1.86
N GLN A 23 -1.80 18.58 2.07
CA GLN A 23 -2.78 17.51 2.10
C GLN A 23 -2.88 16.83 0.74
N LYS A 24 -2.86 17.60 -0.34
CA LYS A 24 -2.91 17.02 -1.68
C LYS A 24 -1.70 16.16 -1.96
N GLU A 25 -0.52 16.62 -1.57
CA GLU A 25 0.70 15.85 -1.75
C GLU A 25 0.64 14.55 -0.96
N SER A 26 0.18 14.64 0.31
CA SER A 26 0.03 13.46 1.13
C SER A 26 -1.00 12.49 0.55
N GLU A 27 -2.08 13.04 0.04
CA GLU A 27 -3.14 12.22 -0.57
C GLU A 27 -2.61 11.51 -1.82
N LEU A 28 -1.87 12.23 -2.64
CA LEU A 28 -1.27 11.62 -3.83
C LEU A 28 -0.29 10.51 -3.44
N GLU A 29 0.53 10.75 -2.43
CA GLU A 29 1.44 9.72 -1.94
C GLU A 29 0.67 8.50 -1.43
N ASN A 30 -0.42 8.75 -0.71
CA ASN A 30 -1.26 7.67 -0.20
C ASN A 30 -1.89 6.88 -1.34
N ILE A 31 -2.34 7.58 -2.37
CA ILE A 31 -2.91 6.93 -3.55
C ILE A 31 -1.86 6.08 -4.24
N HIS A 32 -0.66 6.62 -4.41
CA HIS A 32 0.42 5.86 -5.05
C HIS A 32 0.78 4.61 -4.25
N ARG A 33 0.83 4.74 -2.92
CA ARG A 33 1.10 3.58 -2.06
C ARG A 33 -0.01 2.55 -2.17
N ALA A 34 -1.27 3.02 -2.18
CA ALA A 34 -2.40 2.12 -2.29
C ALA A 34 -2.40 1.41 -3.63
N GLN A 35 -2.06 2.11 -4.70
CA GLN A 35 -1.97 1.50 -6.03
C GLN A 35 -0.86 0.46 -6.07
N GLY A 36 0.29 0.78 -5.46
CA GLY A 36 1.38 -0.18 -5.38
C GLY A 36 1.00 -1.42 -4.61
N ARG A 37 0.29 -1.24 -3.49
CA ARG A 37 -0.16 -2.38 -2.70
C ARG A 37 -1.18 -3.20 -3.47
N LEU A 38 -2.09 -2.53 -4.18
CA LEU A 38 -3.08 -3.24 -4.97
C LEU A 38 -2.40 -4.13 -6.01
N ARG A 39 -1.39 -3.61 -6.69
CA ARG A 39 -0.64 -4.42 -7.66
C ARG A 39 0.02 -5.62 -6.98
N GLN A 40 0.55 -5.43 -5.78
CA GLN A 40 1.15 -6.53 -5.04
C GLN A 40 0.12 -7.57 -4.65
N ILE A 41 -1.06 -7.13 -4.23
CA ILE A 41 -2.15 -8.03 -3.88
C ILE A 41 -2.61 -8.81 -5.11
N GLU A 42 -2.77 -8.13 -6.23
CA GLU A 42 -3.17 -8.79 -7.47
C GLU A 42 -2.15 -9.82 -7.89
N HIS A 43 -0.88 -9.50 -7.76
CA HIS A 43 0.19 -10.44 -8.09
C HIS A 43 0.16 -11.65 -7.18
N ALA A 44 -0.06 -11.42 -5.88
CA ALA A 44 -0.15 -12.53 -4.92
C ALA A 44 -1.35 -13.43 -5.22
N LEU A 45 -2.48 -12.84 -5.61
CA LEU A 45 -3.65 -13.61 -6.00
C LEU A 45 -3.38 -14.47 -7.23
N GLU A 46 -2.65 -13.91 -8.17
CA GLU A 46 -2.26 -14.65 -9.36
C GLU A 46 -1.40 -15.85 -9.00
N ARG A 47 -0.47 -15.66 -8.07
CA ARG A 47 0.37 -16.76 -7.62
C ARG A 47 -0.46 -17.81 -6.87
N LEU A 48 -1.47 -17.37 -6.13
CA LEU A 48 -2.38 -18.29 -5.47
C LEU A 48 -3.13 -19.13 -6.51
N ASP A 49 -3.63 -18.50 -7.56
CA ASP A 49 -4.30 -19.21 -8.64
C ASP A 49 -3.39 -20.22 -9.32
N ASN A 50 -2.11 -19.90 -9.42
CA ASN A 50 -1.14 -20.78 -10.06
C ASN A 50 -0.58 -21.83 -9.11
N GLY A 51 -1.02 -21.85 -7.86
CA GLY A 51 -0.60 -22.84 -6.89
C GLY A 51 0.78 -22.65 -6.32
N VAL A 52 1.31 -21.43 -6.42
CA VAL A 52 2.67 -21.12 -5.92
C VAL A 52 2.68 -20.07 -4.84
N TYR A 53 1.53 -19.79 -4.25
CA TYR A 53 1.44 -18.86 -3.13
C TYR A 53 2.18 -19.43 -1.92
N GLY A 54 2.89 -18.55 -1.20
CA GLY A 54 3.62 -18.97 -0.01
C GLY A 54 5.05 -19.41 -0.29
N VAL A 55 5.48 -19.32 -1.54
CA VAL A 55 6.84 -19.66 -1.95
C VAL A 55 7.45 -18.42 -2.59
N SER A 56 8.70 -18.13 -2.24
CA SER A 56 9.38 -16.96 -2.79
C SER A 56 9.55 -17.09 -4.29
N GLU A 57 9.21 -16.03 -5.03
CA GLU A 57 9.41 -16.06 -6.47
C GLU A 57 10.87 -15.75 -6.85
N VAL A 58 11.70 -15.40 -5.87
CA VAL A 58 13.12 -15.16 -6.10
C VAL A 58 13.94 -16.43 -5.87
N SER A 59 13.74 -17.05 -4.71
CA SER A 59 14.59 -18.18 -4.29
C SER A 59 13.88 -19.52 -4.33
N GLY A 60 12.55 -19.53 -4.44
CA GLY A 60 11.79 -20.77 -4.40
C GLY A 60 11.65 -21.36 -3.00
N GLN A 61 12.10 -20.64 -1.99
CA GLN A 61 12.02 -21.10 -0.61
C GLN A 61 10.65 -20.78 -0.02
N PRO A 62 10.16 -21.61 0.93
CA PRO A 62 8.87 -21.32 1.54
C PRO A 62 8.95 -20.06 2.40
N ILE A 63 7.89 -19.25 2.32
CA ILE A 63 7.78 -18.03 3.11
C ILE A 63 7.18 -18.42 4.45
N PRO A 64 7.76 -17.96 5.58
CA PRO A 64 7.23 -18.32 6.89
C PRO A 64 5.80 -17.85 7.06
N VAL A 65 5.00 -18.64 7.79
CA VAL A 65 3.59 -18.33 8.01
C VAL A 65 3.45 -17.00 8.71
N GLU A 66 4.33 -16.69 9.65
CA GLU A 66 4.27 -15.42 10.36
C GLU A 66 4.37 -14.24 9.42
N ARG A 67 5.22 -14.36 8.41
CA ARG A 67 5.36 -13.28 7.43
C ARG A 67 4.13 -13.18 6.56
N LEU A 68 3.56 -14.31 6.16
CA LEU A 68 2.34 -14.32 5.35
C LEU A 68 1.16 -13.75 6.13
N GLU A 69 1.11 -13.98 7.43
CA GLU A 69 0.05 -13.40 8.26
C GLU A 69 0.21 -11.90 8.39
N ALA A 70 1.45 -11.43 8.51
CA ALA A 70 1.71 -10.00 8.64
C ALA A 70 1.58 -9.27 7.31
N ILE A 71 2.01 -9.90 6.22
CA ILE A 71 2.01 -9.30 4.89
C ILE A 71 1.47 -10.35 3.92
N PRO A 72 0.15 -10.51 3.84
CA PRO A 72 -0.44 -11.59 3.02
C PRO A 72 -0.12 -11.50 1.53
N TRP A 73 0.25 -10.31 1.06
CA TRP A 73 0.56 -10.12 -0.36
C TRP A 73 2.05 -10.30 -0.66
N THR A 74 2.84 -10.72 0.30
CA THR A 74 4.27 -10.91 0.05
C THR A 74 4.49 -12.11 -0.86
N THR A 75 5.43 -11.96 -1.79
CA THR A 75 5.80 -13.05 -2.69
C THR A 75 7.28 -13.35 -2.62
N VAL A 76 7.98 -12.72 -1.66
CA VAL A 76 9.43 -12.90 -1.49
C VAL A 76 9.74 -12.99 0.00
N LEU A 77 10.93 -13.51 0.30
CA LEU A 77 11.42 -13.57 1.68
C LEU A 77 11.98 -12.22 2.10
N VAL A 78 12.16 -12.08 3.42
CA VAL A 78 12.79 -10.89 3.97
C VAL A 78 14.17 -10.72 3.33
N GLY A 79 14.46 -9.51 2.87
CA GLY A 79 15.73 -9.21 2.26
C GLY A 79 15.81 -9.52 0.77
N GLU A 80 14.81 -10.20 0.22
CA GLU A 80 14.76 -10.45 -1.20
C GLU A 80 13.98 -9.34 -1.90
N THR A 81 14.41 -8.98 -3.09
CA THR A 81 13.69 -8.02 -3.93
C THR A 81 13.51 -8.61 -5.31
N LEU A 82 12.38 -8.27 -5.91
CA LEU A 82 12.11 -8.69 -7.27
C LEU A 82 13.02 -7.92 -8.22
N PRO A 83 13.49 -8.56 -9.28
CA PRO A 83 14.28 -7.83 -10.28
C PRO A 83 13.41 -6.80 -10.98
N GLU A 84 14.02 -5.66 -11.30
CA GLU A 84 13.32 -4.62 -12.02
C GLU A 84 13.17 -5.02 -13.48
N PRO A 85 12.03 -4.69 -14.08
CA PRO A 85 11.86 -4.98 -15.51
C PRO A 85 12.70 -4.10 -16.40
#